data_f21e83a32bd61ca7a9ed4591427417dd
#
_entry.id   f21e83a32bd61ca7a9ed4591427417dd
#
_cell.length_a   1.000
_cell.length_b   1.000
_cell.length_c   1.000
_cell.angle_alpha   90.00
_cell.angle_beta   90.00
_cell.angle_gamma   90.00
#
_symmetry.space_group_name_H-M   'P 1'
#
loop_
_entity.id
_entity.type
_entity.pdbx_description
1 polymer ?
#
loop_
_entity_poly.entity_id
_entity_poly.type
_entity_poly.pdbx_seq_one_letter_code
_entity_poly.pdbx_strand_id
1 'polypeptide(L)'
;MSESEAHAYTDGASGGSRGPGGYGAVLRWKGKTVEMSGGERDTTNQRMEVTAACVALETIDKGHAVTVYSDSSYLVNCMRRGWYKKWRENGWLNHLQEPVANRDLWERLLEATERHQEVRWKKVKGHSKTAGPHKIGNDRADELAVAAKKKVGGERAAVGHLYHG
;
A
#
# COMPACT_ATOMS: atom_id res chain seq x y z
N MET A 1 -19.34 -11.84 12.09
CA MET A 1 -18.47 -11.64 10.92
C MET A 1 -18.21 -12.97 10.24
N SER A 2 -18.18 -12.95 8.94
CA SER A 2 -17.85 -14.15 8.16
C SER A 2 -16.35 -14.46 8.29
N GLU A 3 -16.01 -15.74 8.42
CA GLU A 3 -14.61 -16.18 8.41
C GLU A 3 -13.91 -15.88 7.09
N SER A 4 -14.69 -15.70 6.00
CA SER A 4 -14.14 -15.34 4.69
C SER A 4 -13.80 -13.85 4.56
N GLU A 5 -14.18 -13.01 5.53
CA GLU A 5 -13.91 -11.58 5.51
C GLU A 5 -12.52 -11.28 6.04
N ALA A 6 -11.79 -10.44 5.32
CA ALA A 6 -10.44 -10.05 5.68
C ALA A 6 -10.33 -8.53 5.77
N HIS A 7 -9.40 -8.07 6.59
CA HIS A 7 -9.13 -6.65 6.77
C HIS A 7 -7.64 -6.40 6.56
N ALA A 8 -7.31 -5.40 5.76
CA ALA A 8 -5.93 -5.02 5.48
C ALA A 8 -5.71 -3.54 5.79
N TYR A 9 -4.82 -3.26 6.75
CA TYR A 9 -4.40 -1.91 7.08
C TYR A 9 -3.08 -1.65 6.40
N THR A 10 -3.01 -0.66 5.52
CA THR A 10 -1.85 -0.43 4.66
C THR A 10 -1.35 1.00 4.78
N ASP A 11 -0.04 1.19 4.68
CA ASP A 11 0.56 2.51 4.70
C ASP A 11 1.88 2.53 3.94
N GLY A 12 2.26 3.72 3.51
CA GLY A 12 3.53 3.95 2.84
C GLY A 12 4.22 5.17 3.44
N ALA A 13 5.53 5.16 3.45
CA ALA A 13 6.33 6.26 3.96
C ALA A 13 7.51 6.53 3.03
N SER A 14 7.75 7.81 2.74
CA SER A 14 8.89 8.22 1.95
C SER A 14 9.33 9.61 2.37
N GLY A 15 10.59 9.94 2.14
CA GLY A 15 11.15 11.24 2.48
C GLY A 15 11.19 12.16 1.28
N GLY A 16 10.14 12.91 1.03
CA GLY A 16 10.11 13.88 -0.03
C GLY A 16 9.60 13.32 -1.36
N SER A 17 10.03 13.93 -2.48
CA SER A 17 9.50 13.59 -3.79
C SER A 17 10.03 12.26 -4.33
N ARG A 18 11.26 11.92 -3.99
CA ARG A 18 11.87 10.66 -4.40
C ARG A 18 13.04 10.34 -3.49
N GLY A 19 13.22 9.06 -3.17
CA GLY A 19 14.29 8.60 -2.28
C GLY A 19 13.88 7.33 -1.57
N PRO A 20 14.52 6.99 -0.44
CA PRO A 20 14.16 5.81 0.32
C PRO A 20 12.73 5.86 0.80
N GLY A 21 12.04 4.73 0.70
CA GLY A 21 10.68 4.60 1.20
C GLY A 21 10.41 3.21 1.69
N GLY A 22 9.33 3.06 2.46
CA GLY A 22 8.89 1.79 2.98
C GLY A 22 7.39 1.66 2.93
N TYR A 23 6.93 0.42 2.98
CA TYR A 23 5.51 0.12 3.11
C TYR A 23 5.28 -0.82 4.28
N GLY A 24 4.08 -0.78 4.82
CA GLY A 24 3.65 -1.68 5.87
C GLY A 24 2.21 -2.12 5.65
N ALA A 25 1.92 -3.34 6.04
CA ALA A 25 0.58 -3.88 5.99
C ALA A 25 0.32 -4.78 7.20
N VAL A 26 -0.87 -4.64 7.78
CA VAL A 26 -1.35 -5.49 8.86
C VAL A 26 -2.61 -6.18 8.35
N LEU A 27 -2.57 -7.50 8.29
CA LEU A 27 -3.65 -8.31 7.73
C LEU A 27 -4.34 -9.09 8.84
N ARG A 28 -5.67 -9.06 8.83
CA ARG A 28 -6.47 -9.83 9.78
C ARG A 28 -7.50 -10.65 9.03
N TRP A 29 -7.38 -11.96 9.11
CA TRP A 29 -8.37 -12.90 8.58
C TRP A 29 -8.20 -14.26 9.25
N LYS A 30 -9.28 -15.04 9.30
CA LYS A 30 -9.28 -16.37 9.92
C LYS A 30 -8.76 -16.37 11.36
N GLY A 31 -9.08 -15.31 12.11
CA GLY A 31 -8.68 -15.18 13.51
C GLY A 31 -7.20 -14.95 13.76
N LYS A 32 -6.43 -14.65 12.73
CA LYS A 32 -4.98 -14.39 12.85
C LYS A 32 -4.60 -13.00 12.34
N THR A 33 -3.45 -12.53 12.78
CA THR A 33 -2.88 -11.25 12.35
C THR A 33 -1.52 -11.53 11.73
N VAL A 34 -1.30 -10.98 10.52
CA VAL A 34 -0.04 -11.10 9.82
C VAL A 34 0.47 -9.69 9.53
N GLU A 35 1.75 -9.45 9.79
CA GLU A 35 2.39 -8.17 9.49
C GLU A 35 3.37 -8.34 8.34
N MET A 36 3.39 -7.35 7.46
CA MET A 36 4.29 -7.35 6.31
C MET A 36 4.89 -5.97 6.13
N SER A 37 6.12 -5.92 5.66
CA SER A 37 6.78 -4.65 5.37
C SER A 37 7.87 -4.86 4.33
N GLY A 38 8.29 -3.78 3.71
CA GLY A 38 9.39 -3.78 2.76
C GLY A 38 9.73 -2.35 2.38
N GLY A 39 10.81 -2.18 1.67
CA GLY A 39 11.25 -0.85 1.28
C GLY A 39 11.98 -0.86 -0.05
N GLU A 40 12.11 0.34 -0.61
CA GLU A 40 12.85 0.59 -1.84
C GLU A 40 13.76 1.80 -1.63
N ARG A 41 14.95 1.76 -2.23
CA ARG A 41 15.93 2.85 -2.09
C ARG A 41 15.56 4.08 -2.88
N ASP A 42 14.84 3.90 -3.97
CA ASP A 42 14.46 4.99 -4.88
C ASP A 42 12.99 4.85 -5.25
N THR A 43 12.13 5.53 -4.50
CA THR A 43 10.68 5.41 -4.65
C THR A 43 9.98 6.70 -4.24
N THR A 44 8.65 6.69 -4.30
CA THR A 44 7.81 7.80 -3.89
C THR A 44 6.79 7.33 -2.87
N ASN A 45 6.18 8.27 -2.15
CA ASN A 45 5.12 7.94 -1.20
C ASN A 45 3.95 7.22 -1.89
N GLN A 46 3.54 7.71 -3.06
CA GLN A 46 2.45 7.09 -3.82
C GLN A 46 2.77 5.65 -4.19
N ARG A 47 3.99 5.38 -4.64
CA ARG A 47 4.41 4.02 -4.98
C ARG A 47 4.33 3.11 -3.77
N MET A 48 4.77 3.57 -2.61
CA MET A 48 4.75 2.77 -1.39
C MET A 48 3.32 2.50 -0.90
N GLU A 49 2.42 3.48 -1.03
CA GLU A 49 1.01 3.29 -0.70
C GLU A 49 0.37 2.21 -1.57
N VAL A 50 0.59 2.26 -2.88
CA VAL A 50 0.04 1.26 -3.80
C VAL A 50 0.69 -0.10 -3.57
N THR A 51 2.01 -0.14 -3.36
CA THR A 51 2.74 -1.38 -3.09
C THR A 51 2.20 -2.09 -1.85
N ALA A 52 1.92 -1.34 -0.78
CA ALA A 52 1.36 -1.91 0.44
C ALA A 52 0.04 -2.64 0.16
N ALA A 53 -0.83 -2.03 -0.64
CA ALA A 53 -2.10 -2.66 -1.02
C ALA A 53 -1.89 -3.90 -1.88
N CYS A 54 -0.96 -3.85 -2.82
CA CYS A 54 -0.62 -5.02 -3.66
C CYS A 54 -0.16 -6.20 -2.81
N VAL A 55 0.80 -5.96 -1.92
CA VAL A 55 1.35 -7.00 -1.05
C VAL A 55 0.27 -7.59 -0.15
N ALA A 56 -0.59 -6.74 0.42
CA ALA A 56 -1.68 -7.19 1.27
C ALA A 56 -2.63 -8.14 0.52
N LEU A 57 -3.09 -7.72 -0.65
CA LEU A 57 -4.04 -8.51 -1.45
C LEU A 57 -3.42 -9.77 -2.03
N GLU A 58 -2.12 -9.75 -2.32
CA GLU A 58 -1.39 -10.93 -2.80
C GLU A 58 -1.15 -11.95 -1.70
N THR A 59 -1.10 -11.52 -0.46
CA THR A 59 -0.80 -12.38 0.70
C THR A 59 -2.06 -13.05 1.25
N ILE A 60 -3.18 -12.35 1.29
CA ILE A 60 -4.45 -12.92 1.73
C ILE A 60 -4.88 -13.99 0.73
N ASP A 61 -5.29 -15.16 1.24
CA ASP A 61 -5.77 -16.25 0.40
C ASP A 61 -6.84 -15.74 -0.56
N LYS A 62 -6.82 -16.23 -1.80
CA LYS A 62 -7.80 -15.79 -2.80
C LYS A 62 -9.22 -16.25 -2.44
N GLY A 63 -10.19 -15.51 -2.95
CA GLY A 63 -11.60 -15.85 -2.76
C GLY A 63 -12.25 -15.21 -1.54
N HIS A 64 -11.55 -14.29 -0.87
CA HIS A 64 -12.10 -13.59 0.29
C HIS A 64 -12.74 -12.25 -0.09
N ALA A 65 -13.66 -11.78 0.74
CA ALA A 65 -14.06 -10.38 0.74
C ALA A 65 -13.04 -9.64 1.59
N VAL A 66 -12.38 -8.63 1.01
CA VAL A 66 -11.31 -7.90 1.69
C VAL A 66 -11.66 -6.41 1.78
N THR A 67 -11.49 -5.82 2.95
CA THR A 67 -11.58 -4.38 3.12
C THR A 67 -10.16 -3.84 3.32
N VAL A 68 -9.74 -2.91 2.46
CA VAL A 68 -8.44 -2.24 2.55
C VAL A 68 -8.63 -0.87 3.16
N TYR A 69 -7.89 -0.58 4.21
CA TYR A 69 -7.90 0.70 4.92
C TYR A 69 -6.61 1.44 4.61
N SER A 70 -6.72 2.65 4.08
CA SER A 70 -5.57 3.48 3.72
C SER A 70 -5.87 4.95 3.97
N ASP A 71 -4.86 5.73 4.36
CA ASP A 71 -5.00 7.18 4.47
C ASP A 71 -4.69 7.89 3.14
N SER A 72 -4.30 7.16 2.11
CA SER A 72 -3.98 7.70 0.80
C SER A 72 -5.23 8.00 -0.01
N SER A 73 -5.55 9.27 -0.20
CA SER A 73 -6.64 9.68 -1.09
C SER A 73 -6.38 9.24 -2.52
N TYR A 74 -5.13 9.27 -2.96
CA TYR A 74 -4.71 8.85 -4.29
C TYR A 74 -5.12 7.40 -4.57
N LEU A 75 -4.75 6.49 -3.66
CA LEU A 75 -5.08 5.07 -3.80
C LEU A 75 -6.59 4.82 -3.69
N VAL A 76 -7.21 5.30 -2.62
CA VAL A 76 -8.62 5.02 -2.35
C VAL A 76 -9.53 5.61 -3.43
N ASN A 77 -9.27 6.84 -3.86
CA ASN A 77 -10.09 7.47 -4.89
C ASN A 77 -9.93 6.79 -6.25
N CYS A 78 -8.73 6.40 -6.62
CA CYS A 78 -8.51 5.69 -7.88
C CYS A 78 -9.35 4.41 -7.92
N MET A 79 -9.33 3.64 -6.85
CA MET A 79 -10.04 2.37 -6.80
C MET A 79 -11.55 2.53 -6.63
N ARG A 80 -11.98 3.45 -5.79
CA ARG A 80 -13.44 3.68 -5.57
C ARG A 80 -14.10 4.33 -6.76
N ARG A 81 -13.45 5.30 -7.40
CA ARG A 81 -14.01 6.02 -8.56
C ARG A 81 -13.76 5.31 -9.88
N GLY A 82 -12.92 4.28 -9.86
CA GLY A 82 -12.65 3.47 -11.05
C GLY A 82 -11.87 4.18 -12.14
N TRP A 83 -10.95 5.08 -11.79
CA TRP A 83 -10.13 5.80 -12.78
C TRP A 83 -9.36 4.83 -13.68
N TYR A 84 -8.96 3.67 -13.16
CA TYR A 84 -8.26 2.64 -13.90
C TYR A 84 -9.05 2.11 -15.10
N LYS A 85 -10.38 2.17 -15.05
CA LYS A 85 -11.23 1.69 -16.15
C LYS A 85 -10.99 2.54 -17.40
N LYS A 86 -10.94 3.86 -17.21
CA LYS A 86 -10.67 4.79 -18.30
C LYS A 86 -9.24 4.62 -18.83
N TRP A 87 -8.28 4.45 -17.92
CA TRP A 87 -6.88 4.23 -18.32
C TRP A 87 -6.73 2.97 -19.16
N ARG A 88 -7.38 1.88 -18.78
CA ARG A 88 -7.33 0.63 -19.55
C ARG A 88 -7.89 0.83 -20.97
N GLU A 89 -8.92 1.62 -21.11
CA GLU A 89 -9.55 1.87 -22.41
C GLU A 89 -8.75 2.79 -23.30
N ASN A 90 -8.02 3.74 -22.74
CA ASN A 90 -7.33 4.78 -23.51
C ASN A 90 -5.81 4.58 -23.63
N GLY A 91 -5.30 3.41 -23.27
CA GLY A 91 -3.87 3.12 -23.37
C GLY A 91 -3.03 3.69 -22.23
N TRP A 92 -3.63 3.87 -21.05
CA TRP A 92 -2.97 4.36 -19.84
C TRP A 92 -2.47 5.81 -19.96
N LEU A 93 -3.36 6.65 -20.48
CA LEU A 93 -3.11 8.09 -20.57
C LEU A 93 -3.98 8.83 -19.54
N ASN A 94 -3.39 9.86 -18.91
CA ASN A 94 -4.12 10.71 -17.99
C ASN A 94 -4.90 11.80 -18.75
N HIS A 95 -5.57 12.69 -18.03
CA HIS A 95 -6.38 13.74 -18.65
C HIS A 95 -5.57 14.73 -19.49
N LEU A 96 -4.26 14.80 -19.30
CA LEU A 96 -3.37 15.62 -20.10
C LEU A 96 -2.78 14.86 -21.30
N GLN A 97 -3.25 13.65 -21.57
CA GLN A 97 -2.75 12.76 -22.61
C GLN A 97 -1.30 12.35 -22.40
N GLU A 98 -0.86 12.35 -21.14
CA GLU A 98 0.48 11.89 -20.74
C GLU A 98 0.36 10.49 -20.11
N PRO A 99 1.45 9.68 -20.13
CA PRO A 99 1.41 8.37 -19.51
C PRO A 99 1.04 8.43 -18.03
N VAL A 100 0.16 7.52 -17.60
CA VAL A 100 -0.25 7.43 -16.20
C VAL A 100 0.95 7.01 -15.36
N ALA A 101 1.23 7.76 -14.29
CA ALA A 101 2.30 7.43 -13.36
C ALA A 101 1.99 6.12 -12.63
N ASN A 102 3.03 5.34 -12.38
CA ASN A 102 2.94 4.10 -11.60
C ASN A 102 2.07 3.01 -12.24
N ARG A 103 1.98 3.02 -13.56
CA ARG A 103 1.20 2.01 -14.31
C ARG A 103 1.53 0.60 -13.89
N ASP A 104 2.81 0.28 -13.71
CA ASP A 104 3.27 -1.04 -13.29
C ASP A 104 2.59 -1.49 -12.00
N LEU A 105 2.49 -0.60 -11.02
CA LEU A 105 1.85 -0.89 -9.74
C LEU A 105 0.33 -0.96 -9.86
N TRP A 106 -0.27 -0.10 -10.66
CA TRP A 106 -1.71 -0.14 -10.89
C TRP A 106 -2.13 -1.45 -11.56
N GLU A 107 -1.38 -1.91 -12.56
CA GLU A 107 -1.65 -3.18 -13.21
C GLU A 107 -1.52 -4.35 -12.22
N ARG A 108 -0.47 -4.34 -11.41
CA ARG A 108 -0.27 -5.34 -10.36
C ARG A 108 -1.41 -5.33 -9.34
N LEU A 109 -1.87 -4.14 -8.94
CA LEU A 109 -2.96 -4.00 -7.98
C LEU A 109 -4.27 -4.56 -8.54
N LEU A 110 -4.56 -4.29 -9.81
CA LEU A 110 -5.77 -4.79 -10.45
C LEU A 110 -5.77 -6.32 -10.53
N GLU A 111 -4.63 -6.94 -10.86
CA GLU A 111 -4.50 -8.40 -10.83
C GLU A 111 -4.73 -8.93 -9.42
N ALA A 112 -4.20 -8.25 -8.40
CA ALA A 112 -4.36 -8.66 -7.01
C ALA A 112 -5.83 -8.56 -6.56
N THR A 113 -6.56 -7.52 -6.99
CA THR A 113 -7.98 -7.40 -6.66
C THR A 113 -8.83 -8.50 -7.29
N GLU A 114 -8.47 -8.90 -8.51
CA GLU A 114 -9.21 -9.93 -9.24
C GLU A 114 -9.14 -11.32 -8.59
N ARG A 115 -8.18 -11.55 -7.71
CA ARG A 115 -8.05 -12.80 -6.95
C ARG A 115 -9.15 -12.97 -5.90
N HIS A 116 -9.79 -11.91 -5.49
CA HIS A 116 -10.72 -11.90 -4.37
C HIS A 116 -12.17 -11.77 -4.80
N GLN A 117 -13.07 -12.24 -3.95
CA GLN A 117 -14.50 -12.18 -4.18
C GLN A 117 -14.96 -10.73 -4.31
N GLU A 118 -14.44 -9.87 -3.43
CA GLU A 118 -14.76 -8.45 -3.40
C GLU A 118 -13.65 -7.72 -2.68
N VAL A 119 -13.29 -6.53 -3.15
CA VAL A 119 -12.36 -5.66 -2.44
C VAL A 119 -13.04 -4.31 -2.22
N ARG A 120 -13.13 -3.92 -0.95
CA ARG A 120 -13.69 -2.62 -0.55
C ARG A 120 -12.55 -1.72 -0.11
N TRP A 121 -12.66 -0.44 -0.44
CA TRP A 121 -11.64 0.55 -0.15
C TRP A 121 -12.20 1.58 0.82
N LYS A 122 -11.55 1.72 1.98
CA LYS A 122 -11.95 2.69 2.99
C LYS A 122 -10.81 3.64 3.31
N LYS A 123 -11.09 4.93 3.21
CA LYS A 123 -10.14 5.94 3.61
C LYS A 123 -10.19 6.10 5.12
N VAL A 124 -9.02 6.06 5.77
CA VAL A 124 -8.89 6.31 7.20
C VAL A 124 -8.12 7.60 7.39
N LYS A 125 -8.32 8.23 8.54
CA LYS A 125 -7.56 9.41 8.94
C LYS A 125 -6.22 8.95 9.50
N GLY A 126 -5.12 9.42 8.92
CA GLY A 126 -3.80 9.21 9.50
C GLY A 126 -3.75 9.83 10.90
N HIS A 127 -3.14 9.13 11.84
CA HIS A 127 -2.99 9.59 13.23
C HIS A 127 -4.31 9.98 13.89
N SER A 128 -5.38 9.20 13.63
CA SER A 128 -6.68 9.42 14.24
C SER A 128 -6.61 9.34 15.76
N LYS A 129 -7.37 10.21 16.44
CA LYS A 129 -7.49 10.19 17.90
C LYS A 129 -8.52 9.17 18.37
N THR A 130 -9.33 8.64 17.47
CA THR A 130 -10.35 7.65 17.79
C THR A 130 -9.72 6.31 18.09
N ALA A 131 -9.91 5.77 19.29
CA ALA A 131 -9.41 4.46 19.67
C ALA A 131 -10.20 3.35 18.96
N GLY A 132 -9.60 2.17 18.84
CA GLY A 132 -10.27 0.98 18.32
C GLY A 132 -9.37 0.15 17.41
N PRO A 133 -9.89 -0.99 16.92
CA PRO A 133 -9.08 -1.91 16.11
C PRO A 133 -8.57 -1.30 14.81
N HIS A 134 -9.31 -0.37 14.21
CA HIS A 134 -8.85 0.30 12.99
C HIS A 134 -7.67 1.23 13.26
N LYS A 135 -7.69 1.93 14.41
CA LYS A 135 -6.57 2.76 14.81
C LYS A 135 -5.34 1.92 15.09
N ILE A 136 -5.52 0.82 15.82
CA ILE A 136 -4.40 -0.10 16.14
C ILE A 136 -3.77 -0.63 14.86
N GLY A 137 -4.57 -1.11 13.92
CA GLY A 137 -4.07 -1.62 12.65
C GLY A 137 -3.37 -0.56 11.81
N ASN A 138 -3.98 0.62 11.71
CA ASN A 138 -3.42 1.72 10.93
C ASN A 138 -2.11 2.25 11.52
N ASP A 139 -2.06 2.42 12.84
CA ASP A 139 -0.84 2.86 13.53
C ASP A 139 0.29 1.85 13.35
N ARG A 140 -0.03 0.56 13.42
CA ARG A 140 0.97 -0.49 13.23
C ARG A 140 1.50 -0.52 11.80
N ALA A 141 0.64 -0.34 10.80
CA ALA A 141 1.05 -0.25 9.41
C ALA A 141 2.00 0.93 9.19
N ASP A 142 1.70 2.09 9.80
CA ASP A 142 2.57 3.26 9.77
C ASP A 142 3.94 2.97 10.39
N GLU A 143 3.97 2.35 11.57
CA GLU A 143 5.23 1.97 12.22
C GLU A 143 6.08 1.05 11.34
N LEU A 144 5.45 0.07 10.72
CA LEU A 144 6.13 -0.85 9.81
C LEU A 144 6.70 -0.13 8.60
N ALA A 145 5.94 0.77 8.01
CA ALA A 145 6.37 1.55 6.85
C ALA A 145 7.56 2.45 7.18
N VAL A 146 7.50 3.15 8.32
CA VAL A 146 8.57 4.04 8.78
C VAL A 146 9.84 3.24 9.09
N ALA A 147 9.70 2.10 9.76
CA ALA A 147 10.84 1.24 10.08
C ALA A 147 11.50 0.68 8.81
N ALA A 148 10.70 0.25 7.84
CA ALA A 148 11.22 -0.25 6.57
C ALA A 148 11.95 0.83 5.79
N LYS A 149 11.42 2.04 5.77
CA LYS A 149 12.08 3.20 5.15
C LYS A 149 13.43 3.48 5.79
N LYS A 150 13.50 3.49 7.12
CA LYS A 150 14.75 3.73 7.85
C LYS A 150 15.78 2.66 7.56
N LYS A 151 15.34 1.40 7.51
CA LYS A 151 16.24 0.28 7.21
C LYS A 151 16.88 0.42 5.85
N VAL A 152 16.11 0.75 4.82
CA VAL A 152 16.62 0.95 3.46
C VAL A 152 17.57 2.14 3.41
N GLY A 153 17.21 3.25 4.05
CA GLY A 153 18.07 4.43 4.14
C GLY A 153 19.36 4.17 4.90
N GLY A 154 19.28 3.40 6.00
CA GLY A 154 20.44 3.00 6.79
C GLY A 154 21.39 2.09 6.02
N GLU A 155 20.86 1.11 5.31
CA GLU A 155 21.66 0.21 4.47
C GLU A 155 22.38 0.98 3.39
N ARG A 156 21.72 1.96 2.77
CA ARG A 156 22.32 2.82 1.76
C ARG A 156 23.46 3.66 2.35
N ALA A 157 23.25 4.23 3.52
CA ALA A 157 24.25 5.00 4.23
C ALA A 157 25.44 4.12 4.64
N ALA A 158 25.18 2.92 5.14
CA ALA A 158 26.22 1.97 5.52
C ALA A 158 27.08 1.56 4.34
N VAL A 159 26.47 1.26 3.19
CA VAL A 159 27.20 0.92 1.97
C VAL A 159 28.09 2.09 1.53
N GLY A 160 27.55 3.31 1.53
CA GLY A 160 28.32 4.50 1.22
C GLY A 160 29.50 4.67 2.15
N HIS A 161 29.31 4.43 3.43
CA HIS A 161 30.36 4.50 4.44
C HIS A 161 31.47 3.47 4.18
N LEU A 162 31.10 2.23 3.84
CA LEU A 162 32.08 1.19 3.53
C LEU A 162 32.97 1.55 2.35
N TYR A 163 32.42 2.21 1.34
CA TYR A 163 33.20 2.64 0.18
C TYR A 163 34.09 3.86 0.46
N HIS A 164 33.76 4.66 1.43
CA HIS A 164 34.51 5.86 1.80
C HIS A 164 35.43 5.68 2.99
N GLY A 165 35.25 4.60 3.69
CA GLY A 165 36.03 4.29 4.88
C GLY A 165 37.17 3.39 4.58
#